data_e81dccd0c25bbfe28775fc2c8c52245b
#
_entry.id   e81dccd0c25bbfe28775fc2c8c52245b
#
_cell.length_a   1.000
_cell.length_b   1.000
_cell.length_c   1.000
_cell.angle_alpha   90.00
_cell.angle_beta   90.00
_cell.angle_gamma   90.00
#
_symmetry.space_group_name_H-M   'P 1'
#
loop_
_entity.id
_entity.type
_entity.pdbx_description
1 polymer ?
#
loop_
_entity_poly.entity_id
_entity_poly.type
_entity_poly.pdbx_seq_one_letter_code
_entity_poly.pdbx_strand_id
1 'polypeptide(L)'
;MKKNLYLLIALCSFTGWAHADWSRVEHSAKELSLYIDAETRQDSGRGTILMWHLVDFKTDQDLNGSPFRSIKGQDEFDCDKGVRRDMFYLWHQDGMGASNMVHAAYKPGPWVPPVTGSVEQTLMRMVCSK
;
A
#
# COMPACT_ATOMS: atom_id res chain seq x y z
N MET A 1 -56.77 24.74 12.50
CA MET A 1 -55.54 25.14 11.84
C MET A 1 -54.49 24.05 12.08
N LYS A 2 -54.14 23.29 11.04
CA LYS A 2 -53.12 22.27 11.13
C LYS A 2 -51.77 22.93 10.77
N LYS A 3 -50.88 23.04 11.75
CA LYS A 3 -49.49 23.45 11.49
C LYS A 3 -48.72 22.22 11.08
N ASN A 4 -48.41 22.13 9.79
CA ASN A 4 -47.51 21.09 9.28
C ASN A 4 -46.06 21.48 9.65
N LEU A 5 -45.52 20.79 10.63
CA LEU A 5 -44.12 20.87 11.01
C LEU A 5 -43.33 19.93 10.10
N TYR A 6 -42.78 20.48 9.01
CA TYR A 6 -41.84 19.73 8.17
C TYR A 6 -40.51 19.65 8.92
N LEU A 7 -40.23 18.46 9.49
CA LEU A 7 -38.98 18.14 10.08
C LEU A 7 -37.97 17.88 8.91
N LEU A 8 -37.18 18.88 8.57
CA LEU A 8 -36.07 18.74 7.64
C LEU A 8 -35.00 17.92 8.34
N ILE A 9 -34.94 16.63 8.02
CA ILE A 9 -33.82 15.77 8.39
C ILE A 9 -32.71 16.10 7.42
N ALA A 10 -31.75 16.92 7.85
CA ALA A 10 -30.48 17.12 7.14
C ALA A 10 -29.68 15.84 7.26
N LEU A 11 -29.69 15.00 6.22
CA LEU A 11 -28.73 13.92 6.07
C LEU A 11 -27.35 14.56 5.84
N CYS A 12 -26.56 14.72 6.90
CA CYS A 12 -25.15 14.99 6.78
C CYS A 12 -24.49 13.73 6.22
N SER A 13 -24.33 13.69 4.90
CA SER A 13 -23.50 12.71 4.23
C SER A 13 -22.04 12.99 4.61
N PHE A 14 -21.57 12.34 5.66
CA PHE A 14 -20.14 12.27 5.92
C PHE A 14 -19.52 11.41 4.81
N THR A 15 -19.14 12.03 3.71
CA THR A 15 -18.21 11.43 2.76
C THR A 15 -16.84 11.43 3.42
N GLY A 16 -16.59 10.42 4.24
CA GLY A 16 -15.27 10.13 4.75
C GLY A 16 -14.40 9.75 3.56
N TRP A 17 -13.52 10.65 3.15
CA TRP A 17 -12.50 10.35 2.17
C TRP A 17 -11.52 9.38 2.83
N ALA A 18 -11.49 8.13 2.35
CA ALA A 18 -10.46 7.19 2.75
C ALA A 18 -9.14 7.68 2.19
N HIS A 19 -8.37 8.42 2.98
CA HIS A 19 -7.01 8.82 2.65
C HIS A 19 -6.05 7.78 3.22
N ALA A 20 -5.20 7.20 2.36
CA ALA A 20 -4.05 6.44 2.81
C ALA A 20 -3.08 7.39 3.53
N ASP A 21 -2.63 7.01 4.71
CA ASP A 21 -1.71 7.80 5.52
C ASP A 21 -0.28 7.28 5.29
N TRP A 22 0.36 7.78 4.24
CA TRP A 22 1.70 7.37 3.82
C TRP A 22 2.77 8.02 4.68
N SER A 23 3.51 7.20 5.42
CA SER A 23 4.69 7.61 6.18
C SER A 23 5.96 7.20 5.45
N ARG A 24 6.89 8.13 5.26
CA ARG A 24 8.14 7.86 4.56
C ARG A 24 9.05 6.96 5.38
N VAL A 25 9.72 6.04 4.69
CA VAL A 25 10.66 5.08 5.25
C VAL A 25 12.04 5.32 4.63
N GLU A 26 13.07 5.33 5.46
CA GLU A 26 14.45 5.38 4.98
C GLU A 26 14.80 4.13 4.16
N HIS A 27 15.28 4.37 2.94
CA HIS A 27 15.74 3.33 2.03
C HIS A 27 16.94 3.83 1.23
N SER A 28 17.89 2.94 0.94
CA SER A 28 19.17 3.30 0.34
C SER A 28 19.08 3.65 -1.15
N ALA A 29 18.07 3.16 -1.87
CA ALA A 29 17.91 3.47 -3.29
C ALA A 29 17.50 4.93 -3.48
N LYS A 30 18.26 5.66 -4.31
CA LYS A 30 18.04 7.10 -4.53
C LYS A 30 17.02 7.40 -5.62
N GLU A 31 16.73 6.43 -6.46
CA GLU A 31 15.79 6.55 -7.59
C GLU A 31 14.32 6.43 -7.18
N LEU A 32 14.06 6.11 -5.95
CA LEU A 32 12.70 5.96 -5.42
C LEU A 32 12.58 6.48 -3.99
N SER A 33 11.36 6.74 -3.57
CA SER A 33 10.97 6.95 -2.18
C SER A 33 10.04 5.83 -1.73
N LEU A 34 10.23 5.34 -0.52
CA LEU A 34 9.45 4.27 0.07
C LEU A 34 8.55 4.82 1.16
N TYR A 35 7.31 4.37 1.17
CA TYR A 35 6.31 4.74 2.18
C TYR A 35 5.58 3.51 2.68
N ILE A 36 5.10 3.58 3.90
CA ILE A 36 4.20 2.59 4.49
C ILE A 36 2.93 3.26 4.97
N ASP A 37 1.85 2.51 5.01
CA ASP A 37 0.65 2.87 5.74
C ASP A 37 0.57 1.99 7.00
N ALA A 38 1.06 2.54 8.12
CA ALA A 38 1.15 1.81 9.38
C ALA A 38 -0.23 1.39 9.93
N GLU A 39 -1.28 2.11 9.58
CA GLU A 39 -2.65 1.78 10.00
C GLU A 39 -3.18 0.50 9.33
N THR A 40 -2.57 0.12 8.19
CA THR A 40 -2.94 -1.11 7.49
C THR A 40 -2.24 -2.36 8.02
N ARG A 41 -1.34 -2.20 8.99
CA ARG A 41 -0.69 -3.33 9.63
C ARG A 41 -1.73 -4.24 10.27
N GLN A 42 -1.79 -5.47 9.81
CA GLN A 42 -2.78 -6.43 10.23
C GLN A 42 -2.15 -7.77 10.55
N ASP A 43 -2.46 -8.31 11.72
CA ASP A 43 -2.15 -9.70 12.06
C ASP A 43 -3.08 -10.62 11.28
N SER A 44 -2.52 -11.58 10.56
CA SER A 44 -3.31 -12.52 9.77
C SER A 44 -4.05 -13.57 10.62
N GLY A 45 -3.72 -13.68 11.91
CA GLY A 45 -4.20 -14.75 12.79
C GLY A 45 -3.44 -16.08 12.60
N ARG A 46 -2.41 -16.12 11.74
CA ARG A 46 -1.59 -17.30 11.42
C ARG A 46 -0.10 -17.09 11.66
N GLY A 47 0.24 -16.08 12.46
CA GLY A 47 1.63 -15.75 12.77
C GLY A 47 2.32 -14.90 11.69
N THR A 48 1.60 -14.39 10.74
CA THR A 48 2.11 -13.49 9.70
C THR A 48 1.50 -12.10 9.80
N ILE A 49 2.10 -11.12 9.14
CA ILE A 49 1.68 -9.72 9.18
C ILE A 49 1.44 -9.23 7.75
N LEU A 50 0.31 -8.58 7.54
CA LEU A 50 -0.03 -7.89 6.29
C LEU A 50 0.19 -6.39 6.48
N MET A 51 0.72 -5.72 5.45
CA MET A 51 0.84 -4.26 5.44
C MET A 51 0.91 -3.71 4.02
N TRP A 52 0.30 -2.54 3.79
CA TRP A 52 0.41 -1.79 2.55
C TRP A 52 1.63 -0.88 2.55
N HIS A 53 2.27 -0.78 1.41
CA HIS A 53 3.38 0.13 1.14
C HIS A 53 3.21 0.83 -0.21
N LEU A 54 4.00 1.87 -0.44
CA LEU A 54 4.03 2.63 -1.68
C LEU A 54 5.50 2.84 -2.09
N VAL A 55 5.80 2.50 -3.33
CA VAL A 55 7.06 2.86 -3.99
C VAL A 55 6.78 3.98 -4.98
N ASP A 56 7.43 5.11 -4.78
CA ASP A 56 7.30 6.29 -5.62
C ASP A 56 8.61 6.53 -6.37
N PHE A 57 8.60 6.33 -7.68
CA PHE A 57 9.78 6.49 -8.52
C PHE A 57 9.98 7.95 -8.93
N LYS A 58 11.21 8.38 -9.01
CA LYS A 58 11.56 9.76 -9.45
C LYS A 58 11.38 9.97 -10.95
N THR A 59 11.43 8.89 -11.72
CA THR A 59 11.26 8.88 -13.17
C THR A 59 10.28 7.81 -13.59
N ASP A 60 9.73 7.95 -14.79
CA ASP A 60 8.83 6.94 -15.35
C ASP A 60 9.55 5.61 -15.52
N GLN A 61 8.85 4.56 -15.13
CA GLN A 61 9.24 3.17 -15.33
C GLN A 61 8.40 2.58 -16.46
N ASP A 62 8.79 1.43 -16.96
CA ASP A 62 8.06 0.74 -18.02
C ASP A 62 7.67 -0.67 -17.60
N LEU A 63 6.37 -0.97 -17.78
CA LEU A 63 5.83 -2.32 -17.62
C LEU A 63 5.28 -2.78 -18.97
N ASN A 64 6.10 -3.51 -19.73
CA ASN A 64 5.72 -4.06 -21.04
C ASN A 64 5.13 -3.02 -21.99
N GLY A 65 5.73 -1.83 -22.08
CA GLY A 65 5.26 -0.72 -22.90
C GLY A 65 4.28 0.23 -22.23
N SER A 66 3.87 -0.04 -21.00
CA SER A 66 3.00 0.85 -20.20
C SER A 66 3.82 1.61 -19.19
N PRO A 67 3.93 2.95 -19.29
CA PRO A 67 4.67 3.74 -18.32
C PRO A 67 3.91 3.80 -16.99
N PHE A 68 4.65 3.72 -15.89
CA PHE A 68 4.13 3.91 -14.54
C PHE A 68 5.12 4.69 -13.68
N ARG A 69 4.65 5.28 -12.60
CA ARG A 69 5.46 6.13 -11.72
C ARG A 69 5.44 5.66 -10.26
N SER A 70 4.43 4.93 -9.86
CA SER A 70 4.33 4.41 -8.49
C SER A 70 3.66 3.05 -8.44
N ILE A 71 3.95 2.33 -7.36
CA ILE A 71 3.37 1.02 -7.08
C ILE A 71 2.84 1.03 -5.65
N LYS A 72 1.56 0.72 -5.47
CA LYS A 72 1.01 0.34 -4.17
C LYS A 72 1.01 -1.18 -4.06
N GLY A 73 1.56 -1.69 -2.97
CA GLY A 73 1.62 -3.13 -2.75
C GLY A 73 1.20 -3.52 -1.35
N GLN A 74 0.55 -4.65 -1.22
CA GLN A 74 0.36 -5.32 0.05
C GLN A 74 1.20 -6.57 0.06
N ASP A 75 2.03 -6.71 1.10
CA ASP A 75 2.83 -7.90 1.35
C ASP A 75 2.37 -8.60 2.61
N GLU A 76 2.59 -9.90 2.63
CA GLU A 76 2.50 -10.72 3.82
C GLU A 76 3.90 -11.13 4.27
N PHE A 77 4.19 -10.95 5.56
CA PHE A 77 5.50 -11.19 6.15
C PHE A 77 5.42 -12.29 7.19
N ASP A 78 6.25 -13.31 7.05
CA ASP A 78 6.48 -14.32 8.08
C ASP A 78 7.80 -14.01 8.77
N CYS A 79 7.74 -13.33 9.90
CA CYS A 79 8.91 -12.89 10.64
C CYS A 79 9.72 -14.05 11.23
N ASP A 80 9.08 -15.15 11.59
CA ASP A 80 9.74 -16.31 12.18
C ASP A 80 10.56 -17.07 11.12
N LYS A 81 10.03 -17.18 9.91
CA LYS A 81 10.71 -17.89 8.80
C LYS A 81 11.60 -16.98 7.96
N GLY A 82 11.49 -15.66 8.13
CA GLY A 82 12.27 -14.71 7.34
C GLY A 82 11.88 -14.66 5.87
N VAL A 83 10.62 -14.89 5.54
CA VAL A 83 10.09 -14.87 4.17
C VAL A 83 8.91 -13.93 4.04
N ARG A 84 8.66 -13.49 2.82
CA ARG A 84 7.54 -12.63 2.47
C ARG A 84 6.91 -13.09 1.15
N ARG A 85 5.72 -12.61 0.84
CA ARG A 85 5.09 -12.79 -0.47
C ARG A 85 4.26 -11.58 -0.87
N ASP A 86 4.14 -11.39 -2.18
CA ASP A 86 3.21 -10.42 -2.75
C ASP A 86 1.77 -10.88 -2.54
N MET A 87 0.90 -9.95 -2.13
CA MET A 87 -0.54 -10.20 -2.03
C MET A 87 -1.28 -9.43 -3.11
N PHE A 88 -1.21 -8.11 -3.10
CA PHE A 88 -1.83 -7.22 -4.09
C PHE A 88 -0.81 -6.19 -4.55
N TYR A 89 -0.72 -5.96 -5.85
CA TYR A 89 0.15 -4.94 -6.43
C TYR A 89 -0.60 -4.15 -7.48
N LEU A 90 -0.52 -2.83 -7.38
CA LEU A 90 -1.22 -1.87 -8.23
C LEU A 90 -0.21 -0.88 -8.78
N TRP A 91 -0.02 -0.90 -10.12
CA TRP A 91 0.86 0.06 -10.80
C TRP A 91 0.05 1.26 -11.25
N HIS A 92 0.50 2.45 -10.87
CA HIS A 92 -0.15 3.71 -11.18
C HIS A 92 0.68 4.56 -12.15
N GLN A 93 0.01 5.25 -13.06
CA GLN A 93 0.64 6.09 -14.06
C GLN A 93 1.42 7.26 -13.44
N ASP A 94 0.87 7.87 -12.40
CA ASP A 94 1.48 9.01 -11.71
C ASP A 94 2.10 8.61 -10.38
N GLY A 95 2.85 9.54 -9.79
CA GLY A 95 3.47 9.35 -8.48
C GLY A 95 2.46 9.25 -7.33
N MET A 96 2.92 8.77 -6.19
CA MET A 96 2.16 8.66 -4.94
C MET A 96 0.88 7.82 -5.03
N GLY A 97 0.80 6.87 -5.96
CA GLY A 97 -0.37 6.04 -6.16
C GLY A 97 -1.59 6.82 -6.63
N ALA A 98 -1.36 7.98 -7.25
CA ALA A 98 -2.41 8.82 -7.81
C ALA A 98 -2.78 8.38 -9.22
N SER A 99 -3.95 8.84 -9.67
CA SER A 99 -4.46 8.64 -11.03
C SER A 99 -4.72 7.18 -11.44
N ASN A 100 -4.77 6.96 -12.76
CA ASN A 100 -5.18 5.68 -13.33
C ASN A 100 -4.20 4.56 -13.03
N MET A 101 -4.73 3.42 -12.69
CA MET A 101 -4.02 2.16 -12.56
C MET A 101 -3.77 1.57 -13.94
N VAL A 102 -2.51 1.27 -14.25
CA VAL A 102 -2.12 0.68 -15.55
C VAL A 102 -2.02 -0.83 -15.49
N HIS A 103 -1.85 -1.40 -14.30
CA HIS A 103 -1.81 -2.84 -14.10
C HIS A 103 -2.16 -3.18 -12.64
N ALA A 104 -2.69 -4.38 -12.45
CA ALA A 104 -2.98 -4.92 -11.13
C ALA A 104 -2.68 -6.42 -11.07
N ALA A 105 -2.11 -6.86 -9.96
CA ALA A 105 -1.87 -8.27 -9.64
C ALA A 105 -2.54 -8.61 -8.32
N TYR A 106 -3.43 -9.61 -8.35
CA TYR A 106 -4.27 -9.99 -7.19
C TYR A 106 -3.98 -11.38 -6.64
N LYS A 107 -3.10 -12.14 -7.30
CA LYS A 107 -2.77 -13.50 -6.86
C LYS A 107 -1.60 -13.45 -5.88
N PRO A 108 -1.70 -14.11 -4.72
CA PRO A 108 -0.55 -14.27 -3.84
C PRO A 108 0.62 -14.92 -4.57
N GLY A 109 1.80 -14.30 -4.41
CA GLY A 109 3.04 -14.84 -4.95
C GLY A 109 3.63 -15.94 -4.06
N PRO A 110 4.76 -16.51 -4.47
CA PRO A 110 5.46 -17.50 -3.66
C PRO A 110 6.09 -16.85 -2.43
N TRP A 111 6.21 -17.63 -1.35
CA TRP A 111 7.00 -17.26 -0.19
C TRP A 111 8.49 -17.28 -0.53
N VAL A 112 9.13 -16.13 -0.42
CA VAL A 112 10.57 -15.98 -0.73
C VAL A 112 11.26 -15.10 0.31
N PRO A 113 12.55 -15.36 0.61
CA PRO A 113 13.33 -14.43 1.40
C PRO A 113 13.51 -13.11 0.62
N PRO A 114 13.52 -11.95 1.27
CA PRO A 114 13.76 -10.69 0.59
C PRO A 114 15.20 -10.63 0.06
N VAL A 115 15.37 -10.07 -1.12
CA VAL A 115 16.70 -9.84 -1.70
C VAL A 115 17.42 -8.76 -0.87
N THR A 116 18.69 -8.97 -0.59
CA THR A 116 19.52 -8.01 0.16
C THR A 116 19.56 -6.65 -0.55
N GLY A 117 19.29 -5.58 0.20
CA GLY A 117 19.26 -4.20 -0.30
C GLY A 117 17.97 -3.81 -1.02
N SER A 118 17.00 -4.70 -1.12
CA SER A 118 15.71 -4.43 -1.77
C SER A 118 14.75 -3.65 -0.87
N VAL A 119 13.70 -3.12 -1.49
CA VAL A 119 12.55 -2.51 -0.79
C VAL A 119 11.94 -3.53 0.17
N GLU A 120 11.77 -4.76 -0.26
CA GLU A 120 11.17 -5.84 0.53
C GLU A 120 11.98 -6.15 1.80
N GLN A 121 13.32 -6.09 1.72
CA GLN A 121 14.15 -6.26 2.91
C GLN A 121 13.97 -5.11 3.90
N THR A 122 13.90 -3.87 3.43
CA THR A 122 13.62 -2.71 4.27
C THR A 122 12.28 -2.83 4.95
N LEU A 123 11.23 -3.21 4.20
CA LEU A 123 9.89 -3.42 4.74
C LEU A 123 9.88 -4.52 5.79
N MET A 124 10.53 -5.64 5.53
CA MET A 124 10.57 -6.76 6.46
C MET A 124 11.25 -6.38 7.78
N ARG A 125 12.36 -5.65 7.72
CA ARG A 125 13.01 -5.15 8.94
C ARG A 125 12.10 -4.27 9.76
N MET A 126 11.32 -3.40 9.12
CA MET A 126 10.39 -2.52 9.82
C MET A 126 9.23 -3.28 10.44
N VAL A 127 8.62 -4.14 9.65
CA VAL A 127 7.43 -4.90 10.07
C VAL A 127 7.77 -5.89 11.17
N CYS A 128 8.93 -6.53 11.09
CA CYS A 128 9.36 -7.57 12.01
C CYS A 128 10.15 -7.06 13.21
N SER A 129 10.47 -5.78 13.28
CA SER A 129 11.10 -5.19 14.46
C SER A 129 10.07 -5.08 15.60
N LYS A 130 10.50 -5.43 16.77
CA LYS A 130 9.67 -5.35 17.98
C LYS A 130 9.93 -4.04 18.72
#